data_6e6899290c6da6909f45c88645c120c9
#
_entry.id   6e6899290c6da6909f45c88645c120c9
#
_cell.length_a   1.000
_cell.length_b   1.000
_cell.length_c   1.000
_cell.angle_alpha   90.00
_cell.angle_beta   90.00
_cell.angle_gamma   90.00
#
_symmetry.space_group_name_H-M   'P 1'
#
loop_
_entity.id
_entity.type
_entity.pdbx_description
1 polymer ?
#
loop_
_entity_poly.entity_id
_entity_poly.type
_entity_poly.pdbx_seq_one_letter_code
_entity_poly.pdbx_strand_id
1 'polypeptide(L)'
;MCGIAGFVGWSRGERSQAELGRLDALLADAAHRADELLRHRGPDGNGQWNESSPGALAARVCLVHRRLSIIDPASGQQPMGNEDGRVQVVFNGEIYNHRELRRELENLGHVFKSDHCDTEVLVHGWEQWKTELPLKLRGMFAFAIWDGHSNELFLARDYFGQKPLFYAADENRLAFGSTIPAVRCWPGVSATVSRSSLARYLHAGFISPPETIYREIKSLAPGSYLRVTGERLSTGSFWNPQLSAAGESGAAAAMGDAEIATLRQLIMNAVESQLHADVPMIGFLSGGIDSAIICGAAKKLLGDSCPLQVITVGFEDTAFDEMALAAETARLLGFRHHPCRIDMESSAMATLEWLTAFTLGQPFADSSILPTYWVANSARQLAPCALSGDGGDELFGGYDRYRAMRMLNGGLRIPAWPYKSERLRRLAAAGREKSWQAKYASIMALFSFESLGALGAVADLPRHDAPRDFDIIRECMLRDQSNYLPGDVLWKVDGASMACGLEVRSPLLDHELANWANRFHGNVMMNWRRGKLPLRRAMGDMLPKSVQQGRKHGFGVPVGRWFRTSLRHAAAEYFLAGDSFAAELGLRMLAERIWEEHQTGRRDHTHRLFALLMLEIWRRQNPDIACDCS
;
A
#
# COMPACT_ATOMS: atom_id res chain seq x y z
N MET A 1 -12.21 -5.86 5.69
CA MET A 1 -11.63 -5.63 4.33
C MET A 1 -11.92 -6.82 3.43
N CYS A 2 -12.01 -6.58 2.12
CA CYS A 2 -12.58 -7.52 1.18
C CYS A 2 -11.63 -7.76 -0.02
N GLY A 3 -12.06 -8.61 -0.93
CA GLY A 3 -11.48 -8.73 -2.26
C GLY A 3 -12.54 -8.39 -3.29
N ILE A 4 -12.23 -7.52 -4.24
CA ILE A 4 -13.09 -7.17 -5.36
C ILE A 4 -12.43 -7.53 -6.67
N ALA A 5 -13.22 -7.96 -7.64
CA ALA A 5 -12.83 -8.10 -9.02
C ALA A 5 -14.03 -7.88 -9.94
N GLY A 6 -13.77 -7.56 -11.20
CA GLY A 6 -14.82 -7.45 -12.16
C GLY A 6 -14.33 -7.24 -13.58
N PHE A 7 -15.29 -7.36 -14.48
CA PHE A 7 -15.07 -7.23 -15.90
C PHE A 7 -16.25 -6.49 -16.54
N VAL A 8 -15.96 -5.58 -17.43
CA VAL A 8 -16.94 -4.98 -18.34
C VAL A 8 -16.42 -5.09 -19.75
N GLY A 9 -17.22 -5.68 -20.63
CA GLY A 9 -16.92 -5.78 -22.05
C GLY A 9 -18.01 -5.10 -22.88
N TRP A 10 -17.62 -4.31 -23.86
CA TRP A 10 -18.52 -3.65 -24.79
C TRP A 10 -18.38 -4.28 -26.18
N SER A 11 -19.48 -4.46 -26.89
CA SER A 11 -19.45 -4.92 -28.26
C SER A 11 -20.26 -4.01 -29.15
N ARG A 12 -19.66 -3.61 -30.29
CA ARG A 12 -20.38 -2.99 -31.40
C ARG A 12 -20.85 -4.07 -32.37
N GLY A 13 -22.11 -3.99 -32.74
CA GLY A 13 -22.70 -4.88 -33.74
C GLY A 13 -23.29 -6.20 -33.18
N GLU A 14 -24.03 -6.88 -34.01
CA GLU A 14 -24.69 -8.14 -33.68
C GLU A 14 -23.65 -9.27 -33.62
N ARG A 15 -23.53 -9.90 -32.46
CA ARG A 15 -22.82 -11.18 -32.32
C ARG A 15 -23.82 -12.32 -32.39
N SER A 16 -23.40 -13.45 -32.93
CA SER A 16 -24.21 -14.66 -32.92
C SER A 16 -24.46 -15.14 -31.48
N GLN A 17 -25.61 -15.78 -31.26
CA GLN A 17 -25.91 -16.38 -29.94
C GLN A 17 -24.82 -17.36 -29.47
N ALA A 18 -24.17 -18.08 -30.40
CA ALA A 18 -23.09 -19.00 -30.08
C ALA A 18 -21.84 -18.28 -29.59
N GLU A 19 -21.49 -17.12 -30.16
CA GLU A 19 -20.36 -16.29 -29.71
C GLU A 19 -20.65 -15.68 -28.33
N LEU A 20 -21.88 -15.21 -28.13
CA LEU A 20 -22.30 -14.66 -26.82
C LEU A 20 -22.28 -15.75 -25.74
N GLY A 21 -22.80 -16.95 -26.03
CA GLY A 21 -22.76 -18.06 -25.08
C GLY A 21 -21.35 -18.53 -24.74
N ARG A 22 -20.40 -18.49 -25.68
CA ARG A 22 -18.98 -18.77 -25.42
C ARG A 22 -18.35 -17.71 -24.50
N LEU A 23 -18.66 -16.44 -24.76
CA LEU A 23 -18.15 -15.34 -23.91
C LEU A 23 -18.72 -15.45 -22.51
N ASP A 24 -20.01 -15.69 -22.34
CA ASP A 24 -20.64 -15.86 -21.03
C ASP A 24 -20.02 -17.03 -20.24
N ALA A 25 -19.71 -18.16 -20.92
CA ALA A 25 -19.01 -19.29 -20.30
C ALA A 25 -17.57 -18.91 -19.86
N LEU A 26 -16.83 -18.17 -20.68
CA LEU A 26 -15.49 -17.69 -20.34
C LEU A 26 -15.52 -16.70 -19.17
N LEU A 27 -16.52 -15.83 -19.10
CA LEU A 27 -16.69 -14.89 -18.00
C LEU A 27 -17.05 -15.60 -16.70
N ALA A 28 -17.91 -16.62 -16.75
CA ALA A 28 -18.27 -17.43 -15.58
C ALA A 28 -17.05 -18.18 -15.00
N ASP A 29 -16.22 -18.78 -15.87
CA ASP A 29 -14.97 -19.43 -15.44
C ASP A 29 -13.96 -18.43 -14.87
N ALA A 30 -13.81 -17.26 -15.48
CA ALA A 30 -12.94 -16.19 -14.98
C ALA A 30 -13.43 -15.64 -13.64
N ALA A 31 -14.74 -15.47 -13.46
CA ALA A 31 -15.33 -15.03 -12.20
C ALA A 31 -15.07 -16.04 -11.07
N HIS A 32 -15.22 -17.33 -11.35
CA HIS A 32 -14.89 -18.38 -10.39
C HIS A 32 -13.41 -18.36 -10.01
N ARG A 33 -12.51 -18.19 -10.98
CA ARG A 33 -11.07 -18.06 -10.73
C ARG A 33 -10.75 -16.80 -9.92
N ALA A 34 -11.37 -15.66 -10.24
CA ALA A 34 -11.20 -14.42 -9.49
C ALA A 34 -11.66 -14.59 -8.02
N ASP A 35 -12.79 -15.27 -7.81
CA ASP A 35 -13.31 -15.59 -6.49
C ASP A 35 -12.29 -16.42 -5.67
N GLU A 36 -11.76 -17.50 -6.24
CA GLU A 36 -10.75 -18.34 -5.57
C GLU A 36 -9.45 -17.58 -5.29
N LEU A 37 -8.95 -16.76 -6.24
CA LEU A 37 -7.76 -15.94 -6.06
C LEU A 37 -7.91 -14.90 -4.95
N LEU A 38 -9.13 -14.45 -4.66
CA LEU A 38 -9.43 -13.45 -3.63
C LEU A 38 -9.85 -14.07 -2.28
N ARG A 39 -9.97 -15.38 -2.19
CA ARG A 39 -10.50 -16.07 -1.00
C ARG A 39 -9.77 -15.73 0.30
N HIS A 40 -8.44 -15.60 0.24
CA HIS A 40 -7.61 -15.25 1.40
C HIS A 40 -7.93 -13.86 1.95
N ARG A 41 -8.39 -12.91 1.11
CA ARG A 41 -8.77 -11.56 1.52
C ARG A 41 -10.10 -11.52 2.26
N GLY A 42 -11.07 -12.31 1.80
CA GLY A 42 -12.42 -12.34 2.34
C GLY A 42 -12.91 -13.75 2.62
N PRO A 43 -12.55 -14.35 3.77
CA PRO A 43 -12.90 -15.73 4.07
C PRO A 43 -14.35 -15.92 4.52
N ASP A 44 -15.08 -14.84 4.90
CA ASP A 44 -16.36 -14.94 5.60
C ASP A 44 -17.56 -15.05 4.65
N GLY A 45 -17.40 -14.65 3.38
CA GLY A 45 -18.47 -14.73 2.38
C GLY A 45 -17.99 -14.42 0.97
N ASN A 46 -18.86 -14.71 0.01
CA ASN A 46 -18.64 -14.37 -1.39
C ASN A 46 -19.95 -13.92 -2.05
N GLY A 47 -19.84 -13.21 -3.16
CA GLY A 47 -20.96 -12.82 -3.97
C GLY A 47 -20.55 -12.51 -5.40
N GLN A 48 -21.48 -12.72 -6.33
CA GLN A 48 -21.29 -12.45 -7.73
C GLN A 48 -22.57 -11.84 -8.32
N TRP A 49 -22.39 -10.89 -9.22
CA TRP A 49 -23.48 -10.29 -9.97
C TRP A 49 -23.09 -10.14 -11.44
N ASN A 50 -24.03 -10.43 -12.34
CA ASN A 50 -23.80 -10.37 -13.77
C ASN A 50 -24.95 -9.63 -14.46
N GLU A 51 -24.63 -8.81 -15.45
CA GLU A 51 -25.60 -8.17 -16.33
C GLU A 51 -25.20 -8.30 -17.79
N SER A 52 -26.22 -8.45 -18.63
CA SER A 52 -26.11 -8.41 -20.08
C SER A 52 -27.11 -7.40 -20.60
N SER A 53 -26.66 -6.20 -20.95
CA SER A 53 -27.55 -5.18 -21.52
C SER A 53 -27.69 -5.35 -23.03
N PRO A 54 -28.93 -5.37 -23.60
CA PRO A 54 -29.14 -5.33 -25.05
C PRO A 54 -28.97 -3.91 -25.58
N GLY A 55 -28.63 -3.77 -26.86
CA GLY A 55 -28.61 -2.47 -27.55
C GLY A 55 -27.43 -2.28 -28.48
N ALA A 56 -27.34 -1.10 -29.11
CA ALA A 56 -26.28 -0.75 -30.05
C ALA A 56 -24.87 -0.79 -29.44
N LEU A 57 -24.80 -0.65 -28.11
CA LEU A 57 -23.60 -0.87 -27.30
C LEU A 57 -23.96 -1.88 -26.20
N ALA A 58 -23.92 -3.16 -26.54
CA ALA A 58 -24.21 -4.24 -25.61
C ALA A 58 -23.07 -4.35 -24.58
N ALA A 59 -23.37 -4.21 -23.31
CA ALA A 59 -22.40 -4.42 -22.22
C ALA A 59 -22.57 -5.81 -21.59
N ARG A 60 -21.46 -6.44 -21.26
CA ARG A 60 -21.37 -7.62 -20.42
C ARG A 60 -20.62 -7.23 -19.16
N VAL A 61 -21.29 -7.33 -18.02
CA VAL A 61 -20.73 -6.95 -16.72
C VAL A 61 -20.69 -8.16 -15.82
N CYS A 62 -19.57 -8.33 -15.14
CA CYS A 62 -19.40 -9.31 -14.08
C CYS A 62 -18.71 -8.65 -12.90
N LEU A 63 -19.31 -8.72 -11.72
CA LEU A 63 -18.77 -8.22 -10.47
C LEU A 63 -18.61 -9.39 -9.49
N VAL A 64 -17.45 -9.47 -8.85
CA VAL A 64 -17.10 -10.52 -7.87
C VAL A 64 -16.64 -9.88 -6.59
N HIS A 65 -17.10 -10.42 -5.47
CA HIS A 65 -16.76 -9.94 -4.14
C HIS A 65 -16.43 -11.10 -3.19
N ARG A 66 -15.36 -10.93 -2.40
CA ARG A 66 -15.01 -11.76 -1.25
C ARG A 66 -15.04 -10.91 0.01
N ARG A 67 -15.79 -11.34 1.03
CA ARG A 67 -16.09 -10.56 2.22
C ARG A 67 -15.26 -10.97 3.43
N LEU A 68 -14.66 -9.99 4.09
CA LEU A 68 -14.26 -10.05 5.49
C LEU A 68 -15.25 -9.15 6.27
N SER A 69 -16.04 -9.75 7.15
CA SER A 69 -17.16 -9.09 7.82
C SER A 69 -16.68 -8.34 9.06
N ILE A 70 -16.62 -7.01 8.99
CA ILE A 70 -16.17 -6.12 10.07
C ILE A 70 -17.33 -5.23 10.54
N ILE A 71 -18.07 -4.61 9.61
CA ILE A 71 -19.26 -3.79 9.86
C ILE A 71 -20.46 -4.52 9.28
N ASP A 72 -21.57 -4.51 10.04
CA ASP A 72 -22.84 -5.12 9.70
C ASP A 72 -22.70 -6.54 9.10
N PRO A 73 -22.23 -7.53 9.88
CA PRO A 73 -22.05 -8.89 9.37
C PRO A 73 -23.30 -9.49 8.76
N ALA A 74 -24.49 -9.08 9.22
CA ALA A 74 -25.77 -9.65 8.81
C ALA A 74 -26.27 -9.13 7.45
N SER A 75 -26.15 -7.81 7.17
CA SER A 75 -26.79 -7.20 5.99
C SER A 75 -25.81 -6.57 4.99
N GLY A 76 -24.50 -6.60 5.24
CA GLY A 76 -23.48 -6.04 4.36
C GLY A 76 -23.05 -6.96 3.20
N GLN A 77 -23.94 -7.74 2.60
CA GLN A 77 -23.62 -8.61 1.46
C GLN A 77 -23.33 -7.77 0.21
N GLN A 78 -22.37 -8.24 -0.60
CA GLN A 78 -21.98 -7.59 -1.86
C GLN A 78 -21.84 -8.62 -2.99
N PRO A 79 -22.04 -8.26 -4.29
CA PRO A 79 -22.36 -6.91 -4.77
C PRO A 79 -23.66 -6.39 -4.18
N MET A 80 -23.70 -5.08 -3.86
CA MET A 80 -24.85 -4.42 -3.24
C MET A 80 -25.51 -3.48 -4.23
N GLY A 81 -26.84 -3.61 -4.40
CA GLY A 81 -27.60 -2.83 -5.35
C GLY A 81 -28.54 -1.83 -4.72
N ASN A 82 -28.96 -0.82 -5.52
CA ASN A 82 -30.06 0.08 -5.18
C ASN A 82 -31.42 -0.65 -5.29
N GLU A 83 -32.52 0.09 -5.18
CA GLU A 83 -33.88 -0.48 -5.13
C GLU A 83 -34.30 -1.19 -6.40
N ASP A 84 -33.90 -0.68 -7.57
CA ASP A 84 -34.24 -1.27 -8.88
C ASP A 84 -33.16 -2.23 -9.40
N GLY A 85 -32.05 -2.38 -8.67
CA GLY A 85 -30.94 -3.29 -8.98
C GLY A 85 -30.05 -2.83 -10.14
N ARG A 86 -30.23 -1.59 -10.65
CA ARG A 86 -29.45 -1.07 -11.79
C ARG A 86 -28.15 -0.40 -11.39
N VAL A 87 -28.01 0.06 -10.15
CA VAL A 87 -26.73 0.47 -9.59
C VAL A 87 -26.19 -0.66 -8.74
N GLN A 88 -24.98 -1.11 -9.01
CA GLN A 88 -24.32 -2.22 -8.29
C GLN A 88 -22.94 -1.81 -7.83
N VAL A 89 -22.60 -2.10 -6.59
CA VAL A 89 -21.34 -1.73 -5.93
C VAL A 89 -20.60 -2.97 -5.45
N VAL A 90 -19.29 -3.05 -5.72
CA VAL A 90 -18.34 -3.90 -5.00
C VAL A 90 -17.29 -3.02 -4.34
N PHE A 91 -17.00 -3.29 -3.08
CA PHE A 91 -16.23 -2.43 -2.22
C PHE A 91 -15.24 -3.22 -1.35
N ASN A 92 -14.00 -2.76 -1.31
CA ASN A 92 -12.95 -3.21 -0.41
C ASN A 92 -12.48 -2.02 0.41
N GLY A 93 -12.86 -1.96 1.67
CA GLY A 93 -12.48 -0.85 2.53
C GLY A 93 -13.37 -0.66 3.74
N GLU A 94 -13.36 0.58 4.26
CA GLU A 94 -14.17 1.06 5.37
C GLU A 94 -14.43 2.55 5.20
N ILE A 95 -15.69 2.97 5.27
CA ILE A 95 -16.10 4.39 5.23
C ILE A 95 -16.38 4.87 6.64
N TYR A 96 -15.41 5.52 7.25
CA TYR A 96 -15.47 5.91 8.67
C TYR A 96 -16.56 6.92 9.00
N ASN A 97 -16.96 7.77 8.04
CA ASN A 97 -18.06 8.73 8.20
C ASN A 97 -19.40 8.25 7.62
N HIS A 98 -19.59 6.92 7.47
CA HIS A 98 -20.81 6.35 6.87
C HIS A 98 -22.08 6.76 7.63
N ARG A 99 -22.03 6.93 8.95
CA ARG A 99 -23.20 7.31 9.75
C ARG A 99 -23.68 8.74 9.48
N GLU A 100 -22.73 9.67 9.28
CA GLU A 100 -23.01 11.06 8.89
C GLU A 100 -23.58 11.12 7.47
N LEU A 101 -22.95 10.41 6.53
CA LEU A 101 -23.39 10.34 5.14
C LEU A 101 -24.77 9.70 5.02
N ARG A 102 -25.04 8.64 5.77
CA ARG A 102 -26.37 8.02 5.82
C ARG A 102 -27.44 9.01 6.22
N ARG A 103 -27.24 9.78 7.30
CA ARG A 103 -28.18 10.82 7.74
C ARG A 103 -28.39 11.91 6.69
N GLU A 104 -27.30 12.34 6.00
CA GLU A 104 -27.39 13.31 4.91
C GLU A 104 -28.25 12.76 3.77
N LEU A 105 -28.02 11.52 3.35
CA LEU A 105 -28.77 10.84 2.28
C LEU A 105 -30.22 10.55 2.66
N GLU A 106 -30.52 10.12 3.89
CA GLU A 106 -31.87 9.93 4.39
C GLU A 106 -32.66 11.27 4.37
N ASN A 107 -32.02 12.38 4.74
CA ASN A 107 -32.62 13.72 4.64
C ASN A 107 -32.89 14.16 3.19
N LEU A 108 -32.17 13.60 2.22
CA LEU A 108 -32.37 13.82 0.79
C LEU A 108 -33.41 12.85 0.17
N GLY A 109 -33.97 11.95 0.98
CA GLY A 109 -35.04 11.04 0.59
C GLY A 109 -34.61 9.63 0.22
N HIS A 110 -33.34 9.27 0.35
CA HIS A 110 -32.87 7.89 0.14
C HIS A 110 -33.32 6.97 1.27
N VAL A 111 -33.64 5.73 0.94
CA VAL A 111 -34.11 4.71 1.89
C VAL A 111 -33.11 3.59 2.01
N PHE A 112 -32.55 3.41 3.20
CA PHE A 112 -31.56 2.39 3.48
C PHE A 112 -32.23 1.07 3.89
N LYS A 113 -31.70 -0.05 3.41
CA LYS A 113 -32.18 -1.41 3.70
C LYS A 113 -31.33 -2.10 4.78
N SER A 114 -30.02 -1.81 4.81
CA SER A 114 -29.12 -2.34 5.84
C SER A 114 -29.33 -1.63 7.17
N ASP A 115 -28.95 -2.29 8.27
CA ASP A 115 -29.05 -1.66 9.59
C ASP A 115 -28.04 -0.49 9.71
N HIS A 116 -26.75 -0.77 9.45
CA HIS A 116 -25.70 0.24 9.57
C HIS A 116 -24.49 -0.02 8.64
N CYS A 117 -24.70 -0.74 7.52
CA CYS A 117 -23.62 -1.06 6.59
C CYS A 117 -23.05 0.19 5.92
N ASP A 118 -21.75 0.31 5.92
CA ASP A 118 -21.03 1.40 5.29
C ASP A 118 -21.02 1.32 3.75
N THR A 119 -21.20 0.12 3.17
CA THR A 119 -21.26 -0.07 1.72
C THR A 119 -22.48 0.61 1.09
N GLU A 120 -23.62 0.64 1.80
CA GLU A 120 -24.88 1.19 1.24
C GLU A 120 -24.79 2.70 1.01
N VAL A 121 -23.95 3.42 1.77
CA VAL A 121 -23.72 4.86 1.50
C VAL A 121 -23.03 5.09 0.15
N LEU A 122 -22.32 4.10 -0.41
CA LEU A 122 -21.73 4.21 -1.75
C LEU A 122 -22.80 4.08 -2.83
N VAL A 123 -23.81 3.24 -2.63
CA VAL A 123 -24.93 3.06 -3.56
C VAL A 123 -25.72 4.36 -3.68
N HIS A 124 -26.28 4.84 -2.57
CA HIS A 124 -27.08 6.07 -2.55
C HIS A 124 -26.26 7.34 -2.76
N GLY A 125 -25.00 7.35 -2.31
CA GLY A 125 -24.07 8.43 -2.57
C GLY A 125 -23.73 8.56 -4.06
N TRP A 126 -23.65 7.45 -4.80
CA TRP A 126 -23.50 7.50 -6.25
C TRP A 126 -24.72 8.09 -6.94
N GLU A 127 -25.92 7.72 -6.53
CA GLU A 127 -27.14 8.29 -7.06
C GLU A 127 -27.20 9.80 -6.86
N GLN A 128 -26.77 10.27 -5.69
CA GLN A 128 -26.85 11.68 -5.30
C GLN A 128 -25.70 12.52 -5.85
N TRP A 129 -24.45 12.05 -5.75
CA TRP A 129 -23.24 12.89 -5.98
C TRP A 129 -22.42 12.47 -7.20
N LYS A 130 -22.70 11.30 -7.78
CA LYS A 130 -21.96 10.78 -8.96
C LYS A 130 -20.43 10.85 -8.75
N THR A 131 -19.70 11.47 -9.66
CA THR A 131 -18.24 11.57 -9.62
C THR A 131 -17.68 12.39 -8.45
N GLU A 132 -18.52 13.14 -7.73
CA GLU A 132 -18.13 13.87 -6.51
C GLU A 132 -18.17 13.00 -5.24
N LEU A 133 -18.75 11.81 -5.31
CA LEU A 133 -18.85 10.88 -4.19
C LEU A 133 -17.51 10.68 -3.45
N PRO A 134 -16.35 10.44 -4.09
CA PRO A 134 -15.11 10.22 -3.36
C PRO A 134 -14.67 11.40 -2.47
N LEU A 135 -15.07 12.64 -2.80
CA LEU A 135 -14.79 13.83 -1.99
C LEU A 135 -15.57 13.88 -0.67
N LYS A 136 -16.69 13.17 -0.61
CA LYS A 136 -17.52 13.06 0.61
C LYS A 136 -17.01 12.00 1.58
N LEU A 137 -16.21 11.05 1.09
CA LEU A 137 -15.80 9.88 1.85
C LEU A 137 -14.60 10.17 2.75
N ARG A 138 -14.70 9.77 4.01
CA ARG A 138 -13.57 9.65 4.92
C ARG A 138 -13.37 8.18 5.22
N GLY A 139 -12.25 7.63 4.75
CA GLY A 139 -12.03 6.18 4.85
C GLY A 139 -10.83 5.68 4.08
N MET A 140 -10.70 4.37 4.08
CA MET A 140 -9.79 3.62 3.24
C MET A 140 -10.63 2.79 2.27
N PHE A 141 -10.45 2.97 0.97
CA PHE A 141 -11.36 2.36 0.01
C PHE A 141 -10.77 2.08 -1.37
N ALA A 142 -11.26 1.01 -1.95
CA ALA A 142 -11.25 0.74 -3.38
C ALA A 142 -12.63 0.19 -3.73
N PHE A 143 -13.35 0.83 -4.65
CA PHE A 143 -14.66 0.36 -5.06
C PHE A 143 -14.88 0.46 -6.55
N ALA A 144 -15.83 -0.33 -7.02
CA ALA A 144 -16.36 -0.27 -8.38
C ALA A 144 -17.87 -0.14 -8.32
N ILE A 145 -18.40 0.80 -9.08
CA ILE A 145 -19.84 1.03 -9.24
C ILE A 145 -20.19 0.83 -10.69
N TRP A 146 -21.12 -0.08 -10.97
CA TRP A 146 -21.79 -0.19 -12.24
C TRP A 146 -23.14 0.53 -12.20
N ASP A 147 -23.33 1.48 -13.09
CA ASP A 147 -24.59 2.19 -13.27
C ASP A 147 -25.22 1.76 -14.60
N GLY A 148 -26.18 0.84 -14.53
CA GLY A 148 -26.91 0.30 -15.69
C GLY A 148 -27.87 1.30 -16.34
N HIS A 149 -28.19 2.46 -15.71
CA HIS A 149 -28.95 3.52 -16.33
C HIS A 149 -28.14 4.27 -17.40
N SER A 150 -26.87 4.51 -17.09
CA SER A 150 -25.92 5.23 -17.96
C SER A 150 -24.97 4.30 -18.72
N ASN A 151 -24.99 2.99 -18.46
CA ASN A 151 -23.97 2.02 -18.90
C ASN A 151 -22.55 2.48 -18.56
N GLU A 152 -22.37 2.86 -17.32
CA GLU A 152 -21.13 3.45 -16.80
C GLU A 152 -20.51 2.58 -15.71
N LEU A 153 -19.18 2.35 -15.83
CA LEU A 153 -18.37 1.82 -14.76
C LEU A 153 -17.54 2.95 -14.14
N PHE A 154 -17.62 3.07 -12.83
CA PHE A 154 -16.84 4.01 -12.04
C PHE A 154 -15.98 3.26 -11.02
N LEU A 155 -14.66 3.49 -11.04
CA LEU A 155 -13.70 2.94 -10.09
C LEU A 155 -13.11 4.11 -9.28
N ALA A 156 -12.96 3.96 -7.96
CA ALA A 156 -12.26 4.94 -7.15
C ALA A 156 -11.35 4.28 -6.12
N ARG A 157 -10.25 4.96 -5.79
CA ARG A 157 -9.26 4.52 -4.81
C ARG A 157 -8.98 5.64 -3.81
N ASP A 158 -8.85 5.28 -2.53
CA ASP A 158 -8.69 6.21 -1.41
C ASP A 158 -7.47 7.15 -1.53
N TYR A 159 -7.47 8.15 -0.68
CA TYR A 159 -6.53 9.28 -0.65
C TYR A 159 -5.05 8.86 -0.71
N PHE A 160 -4.65 7.80 0.01
CA PHE A 160 -3.26 7.32 0.08
C PHE A 160 -3.04 6.01 -0.69
N GLY A 161 -4.10 5.41 -1.23
CA GLY A 161 -4.05 4.09 -1.85
C GLY A 161 -3.85 2.98 -0.83
N GLN A 162 -4.44 3.12 0.36
CA GLN A 162 -4.43 2.09 1.41
C GLN A 162 -5.03 0.78 0.90
N LYS A 163 -6.10 0.88 0.08
CA LYS A 163 -6.66 -0.29 -0.59
C LYS A 163 -6.17 -0.38 -2.03
N PRO A 164 -5.67 -1.54 -2.44
CA PRO A 164 -5.19 -1.73 -3.80
C PRO A 164 -6.35 -1.82 -4.78
N LEU A 165 -6.14 -1.25 -5.98
CA LEU A 165 -7.05 -1.38 -7.12
C LEU A 165 -6.24 -1.37 -8.40
N PHE A 166 -6.25 -2.51 -9.10
CA PHE A 166 -5.59 -2.71 -10.37
C PHE A 166 -6.61 -2.82 -11.48
N TYR A 167 -6.21 -2.45 -12.68
CA TYR A 167 -7.04 -2.58 -13.87
C TYR A 167 -6.22 -2.84 -15.12
N ALA A 168 -6.86 -3.47 -16.09
CA ALA A 168 -6.39 -3.58 -17.48
C ALA A 168 -7.54 -3.15 -18.38
N ALA A 169 -7.26 -2.27 -19.35
CA ALA A 169 -8.28 -1.75 -20.24
C ALA A 169 -7.76 -1.69 -21.68
N ASP A 170 -8.63 -2.00 -22.62
CA ASP A 170 -8.47 -1.74 -24.04
C ASP A 170 -9.73 -1.04 -24.58
N GLU A 171 -9.87 -0.92 -25.91
CA GLU A 171 -10.99 -0.23 -26.56
C GLU A 171 -12.36 -0.89 -26.28
N ASN A 172 -12.38 -2.19 -25.94
CA ASN A 172 -13.61 -2.99 -25.86
C ASN A 172 -13.89 -3.56 -24.48
N ARG A 173 -12.97 -3.43 -23.53
CA ARG A 173 -13.13 -4.05 -22.21
C ARG A 173 -12.31 -3.37 -21.15
N LEU A 174 -12.74 -3.57 -19.91
CA LEU A 174 -11.98 -3.27 -18.71
C LEU A 174 -12.13 -4.42 -17.72
N ALA A 175 -11.01 -4.91 -17.20
CA ALA A 175 -10.92 -5.81 -16.07
C ALA A 175 -10.31 -5.08 -14.87
N PHE A 176 -10.79 -5.34 -13.65
CA PHE A 176 -10.24 -4.75 -12.43
C PHE A 176 -10.18 -5.76 -11.29
N GLY A 177 -9.40 -5.45 -10.27
CA GLY A 177 -9.32 -6.30 -9.07
C GLY A 177 -8.44 -5.73 -7.98
N SER A 178 -8.61 -6.27 -6.77
CA SER A 178 -7.78 -5.95 -5.59
C SER A 178 -6.36 -6.51 -5.69
N THR A 179 -6.13 -7.51 -6.52
CA THR A 179 -4.81 -8.11 -6.75
C THR A 179 -4.54 -8.25 -8.24
N ILE A 180 -3.26 -8.22 -8.62
CA ILE A 180 -2.86 -8.42 -10.02
C ILE A 180 -3.30 -9.79 -10.56
N PRO A 181 -3.18 -10.92 -9.83
CA PRO A 181 -3.69 -12.20 -10.29
C PRO A 181 -5.20 -12.18 -10.60
N ALA A 182 -6.00 -11.48 -9.79
CA ALA A 182 -7.44 -11.35 -10.01
C ALA A 182 -7.81 -10.49 -11.24
N VAL A 183 -6.91 -9.60 -11.69
CA VAL A 183 -7.08 -8.89 -12.97
C VAL A 183 -6.67 -9.77 -14.14
N ARG A 184 -5.59 -10.55 -14.02
CA ARG A 184 -5.04 -11.39 -15.08
C ARG A 184 -5.93 -12.55 -15.49
N CYS A 185 -6.80 -13.02 -14.60
CA CYS A 185 -7.65 -14.17 -14.90
C CYS A 185 -8.80 -13.87 -15.89
N TRP A 186 -9.09 -12.59 -16.20
CA TRP A 186 -10.16 -12.19 -17.09
C TRP A 186 -9.81 -12.40 -18.57
N PRO A 187 -10.78 -12.75 -19.42
CA PRO A 187 -10.55 -13.01 -20.83
C PRO A 187 -9.93 -11.82 -21.57
N GLY A 188 -8.88 -12.10 -22.32
CA GLY A 188 -8.19 -11.12 -23.15
C GLY A 188 -7.30 -10.12 -22.41
N VAL A 189 -7.11 -10.26 -21.11
CA VAL A 189 -6.07 -9.51 -20.40
C VAL A 189 -4.73 -10.12 -20.76
N SER A 190 -3.92 -9.37 -21.49
CA SER A 190 -2.52 -9.69 -21.74
C SER A 190 -1.63 -9.20 -20.61
N ALA A 191 -0.47 -9.83 -20.48
CA ALA A 191 0.51 -9.48 -19.45
C ALA A 191 1.91 -9.60 -20.06
N THR A 192 2.51 -8.45 -20.39
CA THR A 192 3.87 -8.35 -20.90
C THR A 192 4.73 -7.59 -19.89
N VAL A 193 5.94 -8.09 -19.62
CA VAL A 193 6.85 -7.41 -18.67
C VAL A 193 7.28 -6.06 -19.25
N SER A 194 7.06 -5.00 -18.50
CA SER A 194 7.57 -3.66 -18.82
C SER A 194 9.04 -3.54 -18.39
N ARG A 195 9.95 -3.37 -19.34
CA ARG A 195 11.39 -3.16 -19.04
C ARG A 195 11.64 -1.94 -18.15
N SER A 196 10.90 -0.86 -18.38
CA SER A 196 11.04 0.34 -17.56
C SER A 196 10.58 0.11 -16.11
N SER A 197 9.49 -0.63 -15.91
CA SER A 197 9.03 -1.01 -14.57
C SER A 197 9.98 -1.99 -13.88
N LEU A 198 10.53 -2.94 -14.63
CA LEU A 198 11.55 -3.86 -14.12
C LEU A 198 12.82 -3.12 -13.66
N ALA A 199 13.27 -2.14 -14.44
CA ALA A 199 14.40 -1.30 -14.05
C ALA A 199 14.11 -0.44 -12.82
N ARG A 200 12.89 0.10 -12.69
CA ARG A 200 12.44 0.83 -11.48
C ARG A 200 12.38 -0.08 -10.27
N TYR A 201 11.86 -1.29 -10.43
CA TYR A 201 11.87 -2.31 -9.38
C TYR A 201 13.29 -2.61 -8.89
N LEU A 202 14.20 -2.95 -9.78
CA LEU A 202 15.59 -3.23 -9.40
C LEU A 202 16.28 -1.99 -8.79
N HIS A 203 15.94 -0.80 -9.26
CA HIS A 203 16.49 0.44 -8.70
C HIS A 203 15.97 0.71 -7.29
N ALA A 204 14.67 0.65 -7.03
CA ALA A 204 14.04 1.10 -5.79
C ALA A 204 13.58 -0.04 -4.86
N GLY A 205 13.39 -1.26 -5.39
CA GLY A 205 12.82 -2.41 -4.65
C GLY A 205 11.31 -2.55 -4.77
N PHE A 206 10.62 -1.56 -5.37
CA PHE A 206 9.18 -1.54 -5.56
C PHE A 206 8.81 -0.79 -6.85
N ILE A 207 7.55 -0.89 -7.25
CA ILE A 207 6.99 -0.17 -8.39
C ILE A 207 5.90 0.76 -7.90
N SER A 208 6.05 2.07 -8.14
CA SER A 208 5.06 3.07 -7.71
C SER A 208 3.85 3.10 -8.65
N PRO A 209 2.62 3.31 -8.12
CA PRO A 209 1.47 3.64 -8.96
C PRO A 209 1.77 4.84 -9.89
N PRO A 210 1.17 4.88 -11.10
CA PRO A 210 0.19 3.95 -11.64
C PRO A 210 0.79 2.70 -12.29
N GLU A 211 2.10 2.54 -12.28
CA GLU A 211 2.77 1.42 -12.95
C GLU A 211 2.66 0.11 -12.14
N THR A 212 2.75 -1.01 -12.87
CA THR A 212 3.02 -2.35 -12.34
C THR A 212 4.18 -2.97 -13.12
N ILE A 213 4.58 -4.19 -12.79
CA ILE A 213 5.58 -4.93 -13.58
C ILE A 213 5.09 -5.18 -15.02
N TYR A 214 3.78 -5.13 -15.25
CA TYR A 214 3.16 -5.37 -16.54
C TYR A 214 2.86 -4.06 -17.26
N ARG A 215 2.98 -4.08 -18.59
CA ARG A 215 2.67 -2.93 -19.45
C ARG A 215 1.17 -2.63 -19.48
N GLU A 216 0.35 -3.68 -19.56
CA GLU A 216 -1.10 -3.62 -19.78
C GLU A 216 -1.87 -3.44 -18.46
N ILE A 217 -1.32 -3.89 -17.33
CA ILE A 217 -1.99 -3.79 -16.04
C ILE A 217 -1.47 -2.57 -15.29
N LYS A 218 -2.38 -1.72 -14.87
CA LYS A 218 -2.07 -0.50 -14.12
C LYS A 218 -2.66 -0.57 -12.71
N SER A 219 -2.04 0.17 -11.81
CA SER A 219 -2.59 0.47 -10.49
C SER A 219 -3.32 1.80 -10.56
N LEU A 220 -4.58 1.88 -10.14
CA LEU A 220 -5.26 3.16 -10.04
C LEU A 220 -4.51 4.01 -9.00
N ALA A 221 -4.16 5.24 -9.38
CA ALA A 221 -3.38 6.12 -8.51
C ALA A 221 -4.16 6.46 -7.22
N PRO A 222 -3.48 6.70 -6.08
CA PRO A 222 -4.12 7.21 -4.87
C PRO A 222 -4.90 8.49 -5.13
N GLY A 223 -6.03 8.68 -4.43
CA GLY A 223 -6.86 9.88 -4.56
C GLY A 223 -7.43 10.09 -5.96
N SER A 224 -7.67 9.01 -6.70
CA SER A 224 -8.06 9.06 -8.10
C SER A 224 -9.24 8.15 -8.41
N TYR A 225 -9.89 8.45 -9.52
CA TYR A 225 -10.95 7.63 -10.08
C TYR A 225 -10.71 7.33 -11.56
N LEU A 226 -11.34 6.28 -12.03
CA LEU A 226 -11.43 5.91 -13.44
C LEU A 226 -12.90 5.73 -13.79
N ARG A 227 -13.30 6.31 -14.90
CA ARG A 227 -14.66 6.30 -15.42
C ARG A 227 -14.67 5.74 -16.83
N VAL A 228 -15.53 4.79 -17.09
CA VAL A 228 -15.74 4.24 -18.44
C VAL A 228 -17.20 4.37 -18.80
N THR A 229 -17.47 5.09 -19.89
CA THR A 229 -18.81 5.26 -20.44
C THR A 229 -18.75 4.85 -21.91
N GLY A 230 -19.30 3.70 -22.23
CA GLY A 230 -19.10 3.08 -23.54
C GLY A 230 -17.60 2.82 -23.79
N GLU A 231 -17.07 3.36 -24.89
CA GLU A 231 -15.64 3.19 -25.26
C GLU A 231 -14.74 4.31 -24.72
N ARG A 232 -15.29 5.26 -23.96
CA ARG A 232 -14.52 6.38 -23.40
C ARG A 232 -14.04 6.04 -22.01
N LEU A 233 -12.73 5.88 -21.89
CA LEU A 233 -12.04 5.81 -20.62
C LEU A 233 -11.51 7.20 -20.26
N SER A 234 -11.80 7.64 -19.04
CA SER A 234 -11.28 8.86 -18.46
C SER A 234 -10.80 8.63 -17.03
N THR A 235 -9.74 9.30 -16.64
CA THR A 235 -9.21 9.29 -15.28
C THR A 235 -9.24 10.68 -14.70
N GLY A 236 -9.50 10.79 -13.41
CA GLY A 236 -9.44 12.06 -12.68
C GLY A 236 -8.82 11.86 -11.30
N SER A 237 -8.27 12.92 -10.75
CA SER A 237 -7.77 12.95 -9.38
C SER A 237 -8.66 13.88 -8.55
N PHE A 238 -9.14 13.39 -7.42
CA PHE A 238 -9.89 14.19 -6.46
C PHE A 238 -9.01 14.67 -5.30
N TRP A 239 -7.82 14.07 -5.14
CA TRP A 239 -6.84 14.48 -4.13
C TRP A 239 -5.43 14.03 -4.48
N ASN A 240 -4.44 14.80 -4.07
CA ASN A 240 -3.04 14.39 -4.00
C ASN A 240 -2.29 15.22 -2.95
N PRO A 241 -1.13 14.75 -2.43
CA PRO A 241 -0.39 15.47 -1.39
C PRO A 241 0.07 16.87 -1.82
N GLN A 242 0.38 17.09 -3.09
CA GLN A 242 0.83 18.39 -3.62
C GLN A 242 -0.31 19.40 -3.60
N LEU A 243 -1.54 18.99 -3.97
CA LEU A 243 -2.72 19.86 -3.90
C LEU A 243 -3.04 20.23 -2.46
N SER A 244 -2.94 19.28 -1.54
CA SER A 244 -3.14 19.54 -0.11
C SER A 244 -2.11 20.52 0.46
N ALA A 245 -0.92 20.56 -0.13
CA ALA A 245 0.17 21.43 0.25
C ALA A 245 0.09 22.84 -0.38
N ALA A 246 -0.67 23.03 -1.46
CA ALA A 246 -0.75 24.28 -2.23
C ALA A 246 -1.69 25.35 -1.65
N GLY A 247 -2.51 24.99 -0.67
CA GLY A 247 -3.50 25.91 -0.07
C GLY A 247 -2.90 26.86 0.94
N GLU A 248 -2.53 28.05 0.50
CA GLU A 248 -2.06 29.26 1.18
C GLU A 248 -0.59 29.62 0.88
N SER A 249 -0.36 30.93 0.73
CA SER A 249 0.92 31.51 0.36
C SER A 249 2.00 31.25 1.42
N GLY A 250 2.82 30.24 1.20
CA GLY A 250 3.97 29.90 2.04
C GLY A 250 3.64 28.90 3.15
N ALA A 251 4.47 27.84 3.26
CA ALA A 251 4.37 26.88 4.36
C ALA A 251 4.61 27.60 5.72
N ALA A 252 3.77 27.29 6.73
CA ALA A 252 3.94 27.85 8.07
C ALA A 252 5.28 27.42 8.67
N ALA A 253 6.11 28.38 9.07
CA ALA A 253 7.48 28.16 9.54
C ALA A 253 7.55 27.69 11.00
N ALA A 254 6.47 27.81 11.78
CA ALA A 254 6.42 27.43 13.17
C ALA A 254 5.06 26.82 13.57
N MET A 255 5.06 25.97 14.59
CA MET A 255 3.87 25.48 15.29
C MET A 255 3.86 26.01 16.71
N GLY A 256 2.84 26.81 17.05
CA GLY A 256 2.54 27.23 18.42
C GLY A 256 1.73 26.18 19.18
N ASP A 257 1.26 26.56 20.37
CA ASP A 257 0.48 25.64 21.22
C ASP A 257 -0.93 25.38 20.65
N ALA A 258 -1.49 26.36 19.92
CA ALA A 258 -2.80 26.19 19.25
C ALA A 258 -2.73 25.14 18.14
N GLU A 259 -1.70 25.17 17.30
CA GLU A 259 -1.49 24.17 16.25
C GLU A 259 -1.24 22.78 16.85
N ILE A 260 -0.51 22.70 17.97
CA ILE A 260 -0.27 21.44 18.68
C ILE A 260 -1.57 20.88 19.29
N ALA A 261 -2.42 21.74 19.83
CA ALA A 261 -3.73 21.33 20.34
C ALA A 261 -4.65 20.83 19.18
N THR A 262 -4.63 21.53 18.04
CA THR A 262 -5.36 21.11 16.83
C THR A 262 -4.84 19.75 16.34
N LEU A 263 -3.53 19.54 16.25
CA LEU A 263 -2.95 18.26 15.88
C LEU A 263 -3.42 17.14 16.82
N ARG A 264 -3.40 17.39 18.12
CA ARG A 264 -3.88 16.40 19.09
C ARG A 264 -5.36 16.04 18.83
N GLN A 265 -6.21 17.02 18.59
CA GLN A 265 -7.63 16.77 18.30
C GLN A 265 -7.82 15.98 17.00
N LEU A 266 -7.10 16.32 15.92
CA LEU A 266 -7.15 15.59 14.66
C LEU A 266 -6.73 14.12 14.82
N ILE A 267 -5.66 13.85 15.59
CA ILE A 267 -5.24 12.47 15.88
C ILE A 267 -6.31 11.74 16.68
N MET A 268 -6.86 12.37 17.71
CA MET A 268 -7.93 11.77 18.52
C MET A 268 -9.16 11.45 17.69
N ASN A 269 -9.61 12.37 16.84
CA ASN A 269 -10.76 12.18 15.94
C ASN A 269 -10.49 11.04 14.92
N ALA A 270 -9.28 10.97 14.36
CA ALA A 270 -8.90 9.92 13.43
C ALA A 270 -8.89 8.53 14.10
N VAL A 271 -8.42 8.44 15.34
CA VAL A 271 -8.45 7.18 16.10
C VAL A 271 -9.90 6.84 16.44
N GLU A 272 -10.69 7.79 16.95
CA GLU A 272 -12.09 7.57 17.33
C GLU A 272 -12.92 7.02 16.17
N SER A 273 -12.82 7.63 14.98
CA SER A 273 -13.55 7.18 13.80
C SER A 273 -13.18 5.77 13.37
N GLN A 274 -11.93 5.33 13.60
CA GLN A 274 -11.43 4.02 13.23
C GLN A 274 -11.60 2.93 14.32
N LEU A 275 -12.10 3.31 15.49
CA LEU A 275 -12.45 2.35 16.56
C LEU A 275 -13.81 1.66 16.36
N HIS A 276 -14.63 2.13 15.43
CA HIS A 276 -15.93 1.52 15.14
C HIS A 276 -15.76 0.19 14.39
N ALA A 277 -16.17 -0.91 15.02
CA ALA A 277 -16.22 -2.25 14.44
C ALA A 277 -17.21 -3.10 15.23
N ASP A 278 -17.93 -4.01 14.55
CA ASP A 278 -18.84 -4.97 15.20
C ASP A 278 -18.10 -6.26 15.62
N VAL A 279 -16.78 -6.29 15.43
CA VAL A 279 -15.91 -7.42 15.75
C VAL A 279 -14.79 -6.97 16.68
N PRO A 280 -14.11 -7.91 17.37
CA PRO A 280 -12.94 -7.60 18.19
C PRO A 280 -11.83 -6.90 17.37
N MET A 281 -11.10 -6.01 18.04
CA MET A 281 -9.98 -5.27 17.46
C MET A 281 -8.73 -5.43 18.33
N ILE A 282 -7.54 -5.41 17.68
CA ILE A 282 -6.24 -5.48 18.34
C ILE A 282 -5.34 -4.30 17.91
N GLY A 283 -4.44 -3.84 18.77
CA GLY A 283 -3.45 -2.82 18.43
C GLY A 283 -2.10 -3.45 18.10
N PHE A 284 -1.48 -3.10 16.98
CA PHE A 284 -0.07 -3.37 16.77
C PHE A 284 0.76 -2.43 17.62
N LEU A 285 1.55 -2.97 18.54
CA LEU A 285 2.39 -2.20 19.43
C LEU A 285 3.86 -2.59 19.22
N SER A 286 4.64 -1.68 18.66
CA SER A 286 6.09 -1.79 18.54
C SER A 286 6.79 -0.94 19.60
N GLY A 287 8.13 -0.93 19.61
CA GLY A 287 8.92 0.06 20.36
C GLY A 287 8.83 1.49 19.79
N GLY A 288 8.10 1.69 18.68
CA GLY A 288 7.99 2.95 17.96
C GLY A 288 6.97 3.93 18.54
N ILE A 289 7.18 5.22 18.25
CA ILE A 289 6.31 6.30 18.73
C ILE A 289 4.90 6.25 18.09
N ASP A 290 4.78 5.88 16.83
CA ASP A 290 3.52 5.93 16.09
C ASP A 290 2.50 4.94 16.65
N SER A 291 2.90 3.67 16.78
CA SER A 291 2.06 2.64 17.38
C SER A 291 1.68 2.96 18.83
N ALA A 292 2.62 3.51 19.60
CA ALA A 292 2.35 3.91 20.97
C ALA A 292 1.34 5.08 21.06
N ILE A 293 1.41 6.07 20.14
CA ILE A 293 0.43 7.16 20.02
C ILE A 293 -0.95 6.62 19.72
N ILE A 294 -1.08 5.75 18.71
CA ILE A 294 -2.37 5.20 18.31
C ILE A 294 -2.99 4.37 19.43
N CYS A 295 -2.22 3.47 20.04
CA CYS A 295 -2.69 2.68 21.18
C CYS A 295 -3.04 3.56 22.38
N GLY A 296 -2.21 4.58 22.69
CA GLY A 296 -2.48 5.52 23.79
C GLY A 296 -3.72 6.37 23.57
N ALA A 297 -3.96 6.85 22.35
CA ALA A 297 -5.18 7.57 21.97
C ALA A 297 -6.42 6.67 22.09
N ALA A 298 -6.34 5.44 21.57
CA ALA A 298 -7.42 4.45 21.69
C ALA A 298 -7.75 4.15 23.16
N LYS A 299 -6.73 3.95 24.01
CA LYS A 299 -6.94 3.73 25.45
C LYS A 299 -7.65 4.91 26.12
N LYS A 300 -7.23 6.14 25.78
CA LYS A 300 -7.83 7.36 26.33
C LYS A 300 -9.31 7.52 25.92
N LEU A 301 -9.66 7.17 24.67
CA LEU A 301 -11.02 7.23 24.15
C LEU A 301 -11.93 6.15 24.76
N LEU A 302 -11.43 4.94 24.90
CA LEU A 302 -12.19 3.79 25.41
C LEU A 302 -12.24 3.70 26.94
N GLY A 303 -11.38 4.46 27.65
CA GLY A 303 -11.34 4.49 29.10
C GLY A 303 -10.78 3.22 29.75
N ASP A 304 -11.10 2.99 31.03
CA ASP A 304 -10.55 1.89 31.82
C ASP A 304 -11.10 0.53 31.39
N SER A 305 -12.31 0.45 30.88
CA SER A 305 -12.95 -0.77 30.37
C SER A 305 -12.54 -1.13 28.93
N CYS A 306 -11.46 -0.51 28.42
CA CYS A 306 -10.97 -0.67 27.05
C CYS A 306 -10.82 -2.17 26.68
N PRO A 307 -11.60 -2.69 25.72
CA PRO A 307 -11.52 -4.07 25.26
C PRO A 307 -10.31 -4.32 24.34
N LEU A 308 -9.65 -3.26 23.87
CA LEU A 308 -8.51 -3.36 22.97
C LEU A 308 -7.34 -4.05 23.66
N GLN A 309 -6.82 -5.07 23.00
CA GLN A 309 -5.59 -5.76 23.38
C GLN A 309 -4.47 -5.32 22.43
N VAL A 310 -3.21 -5.57 22.79
CA VAL A 310 -2.09 -5.22 21.93
C VAL A 310 -1.19 -6.44 21.68
N ILE A 311 -0.63 -6.51 20.47
CA ILE A 311 0.29 -7.56 20.05
C ILE A 311 1.63 -6.97 19.61
N THR A 312 2.71 -7.65 19.96
CA THR A 312 4.07 -7.34 19.52
C THR A 312 4.76 -8.60 19.04
N VAL A 313 5.44 -8.52 17.92
CA VAL A 313 6.32 -9.59 17.45
C VAL A 313 7.75 -9.28 17.87
N GLY A 314 8.37 -10.27 18.50
CA GLY A 314 9.79 -10.26 18.86
C GLY A 314 10.58 -11.29 18.07
N PHE A 315 11.87 -11.04 17.99
CA PHE A 315 12.83 -11.87 17.26
C PHE A 315 13.86 -12.45 18.22
N GLU A 316 14.43 -13.61 17.88
CA GLU A 316 15.56 -14.17 18.64
C GLU A 316 16.81 -13.29 18.57
N ASP A 317 16.96 -12.57 17.44
CA ASP A 317 18.06 -11.61 17.27
C ASP A 317 17.75 -10.31 18.03
N THR A 318 18.43 -10.10 19.13
CA THR A 318 18.26 -8.94 20.02
C THR A 318 18.49 -7.58 19.33
N ALA A 319 19.18 -7.54 18.19
CA ALA A 319 19.38 -6.32 17.42
C ALA A 319 18.09 -5.80 16.75
N PHE A 320 17.09 -6.68 16.60
CA PHE A 320 15.80 -6.39 15.99
C PHE A 320 14.64 -6.52 16.98
N ASP A 321 14.91 -6.85 18.26
CA ASP A 321 13.88 -7.12 19.27
C ASP A 321 13.42 -5.83 19.97
N GLU A 322 12.19 -5.43 19.70
CA GLU A 322 11.52 -4.28 20.33
C GLU A 322 10.59 -4.70 21.49
N MET A 323 10.54 -5.99 21.84
CA MET A 323 9.57 -6.54 22.80
C MET A 323 9.64 -5.86 24.18
N ALA A 324 10.84 -5.59 24.70
CA ALA A 324 10.99 -5.00 26.02
C ALA A 324 10.35 -3.60 26.10
N LEU A 325 10.54 -2.77 25.06
CA LEU A 325 10.00 -1.43 24.99
C LEU A 325 8.48 -1.42 24.75
N ALA A 326 8.00 -2.34 23.92
CA ALA A 326 6.56 -2.54 23.73
C ALA A 326 5.87 -3.05 25.00
N ALA A 327 6.47 -4.00 25.73
CA ALA A 327 5.95 -4.50 27.00
C ALA A 327 5.89 -3.40 28.08
N GLU A 328 6.91 -2.53 28.15
CA GLU A 328 6.89 -1.36 29.04
C GLU A 328 5.73 -0.43 28.68
N THR A 329 5.54 -0.15 27.39
CA THR A 329 4.46 0.70 26.88
C THR A 329 3.08 0.10 27.20
N ALA A 330 2.89 -1.20 26.91
CA ALA A 330 1.64 -1.90 27.20
C ALA A 330 1.30 -1.86 28.69
N ARG A 331 2.28 -2.09 29.57
CA ARG A 331 2.11 -2.04 31.03
C ARG A 331 1.72 -0.64 31.52
N LEU A 332 2.38 0.40 31.01
CA LEU A 332 2.10 1.80 31.39
C LEU A 332 0.71 2.26 30.92
N LEU A 333 0.28 1.82 29.74
CA LEU A 333 -1.03 2.13 29.21
C LEU A 333 -2.14 1.19 29.72
N GLY A 334 -1.80 0.16 30.51
CA GLY A 334 -2.75 -0.79 31.07
C GLY A 334 -3.40 -1.72 30.05
N PHE A 335 -2.68 -2.11 28.99
CA PHE A 335 -3.15 -3.07 28.01
C PHE A 335 -2.83 -4.53 28.37
N ARG A 336 -3.72 -5.43 27.99
CA ARG A 336 -3.36 -6.84 27.86
C ARG A 336 -2.44 -7.00 26.66
N HIS A 337 -1.22 -7.46 26.90
CA HIS A 337 -0.16 -7.57 25.89
C HIS A 337 0.05 -9.03 25.47
N HIS A 338 0.10 -9.27 24.17
CA HIS A 338 0.40 -10.56 23.55
C HIS A 338 1.79 -10.50 22.89
N PRO A 339 2.84 -10.92 23.60
CA PRO A 339 4.16 -11.05 22.98
C PRO A 339 4.19 -12.32 22.13
N CYS A 340 4.54 -12.21 20.86
CA CYS A 340 4.63 -13.32 19.94
C CYS A 340 6.09 -13.47 19.46
N ARG A 341 6.68 -14.65 19.72
CA ARG A 341 7.99 -15.01 19.16
C ARG A 341 7.77 -16.00 18.03
N ILE A 342 8.36 -15.74 16.89
CA ILE A 342 8.14 -16.50 15.65
C ILE A 342 9.50 -17.01 15.15
N ASP A 343 9.56 -18.32 14.87
CA ASP A 343 10.63 -18.90 14.05
C ASP A 343 10.32 -18.59 12.57
N MET A 344 10.99 -17.57 12.07
CA MET A 344 10.77 -17.05 10.72
C MET A 344 11.60 -17.76 9.65
N GLU A 345 12.71 -18.33 10.06
CA GLU A 345 13.72 -18.83 9.14
C GLU A 345 13.25 -20.05 8.37
N SER A 346 12.59 -20.98 9.08
CA SER A 346 12.12 -22.25 8.50
C SER A 346 11.02 -22.10 7.47
N SER A 347 10.17 -21.07 7.56
CA SER A 347 9.02 -20.86 6.67
C SER A 347 9.19 -19.70 5.67
N ALA A 348 10.32 -18.99 5.71
CA ALA A 348 10.52 -17.76 4.95
C ALA A 348 10.31 -17.94 3.44
N MET A 349 10.93 -18.97 2.83
CA MET A 349 10.83 -19.18 1.37
C MET A 349 9.40 -19.49 0.94
N ALA A 350 8.74 -20.45 1.58
CA ALA A 350 7.36 -20.81 1.28
C ALA A 350 6.40 -19.62 1.44
N THR A 351 6.63 -18.79 2.47
CA THR A 351 5.84 -17.56 2.69
C THR A 351 6.06 -16.56 1.55
N LEU A 352 7.29 -16.32 1.12
CA LEU A 352 7.59 -15.41 0.01
C LEU A 352 6.99 -15.89 -1.32
N GLU A 353 7.09 -17.18 -1.61
CA GLU A 353 6.50 -17.81 -2.79
C GLU A 353 4.98 -17.64 -2.79
N TRP A 354 4.34 -17.93 -1.67
CA TRP A 354 2.89 -17.81 -1.54
C TRP A 354 2.41 -16.35 -1.66
N LEU A 355 3.05 -15.41 -0.95
CA LEU A 355 2.72 -13.99 -1.03
C LEU A 355 2.88 -13.47 -2.46
N THR A 356 3.93 -13.86 -3.16
CA THR A 356 4.18 -13.43 -4.53
C THR A 356 3.11 -13.96 -5.49
N ALA A 357 2.70 -15.22 -5.34
CA ALA A 357 1.72 -15.85 -6.22
C ALA A 357 0.30 -15.30 -6.05
N PHE A 358 -0.13 -15.11 -4.81
CA PHE A 358 -1.56 -14.88 -4.52
C PHE A 358 -1.89 -13.44 -4.16
N THR A 359 -0.98 -12.70 -3.51
CA THR A 359 -1.27 -11.35 -3.03
C THR A 359 -0.60 -10.27 -3.87
N LEU A 360 0.69 -10.41 -4.15
CA LEU A 360 1.45 -9.38 -4.83
C LEU A 360 1.29 -9.44 -6.35
N GLY A 361 1.45 -10.61 -6.97
CA GLY A 361 1.39 -10.82 -8.41
C GLY A 361 2.52 -10.13 -9.19
N GLN A 362 3.45 -9.48 -8.50
CA GLN A 362 4.66 -8.83 -9.04
C GLN A 362 5.80 -8.91 -8.02
N PRO A 363 7.08 -8.71 -8.44
CA PRO A 363 8.20 -8.73 -7.52
C PRO A 363 8.15 -7.54 -6.56
N PHE A 364 8.54 -7.77 -5.29
CA PHE A 364 8.53 -6.77 -4.22
C PHE A 364 9.69 -7.01 -3.26
N ALA A 365 10.55 -6.01 -3.01
CA ALA A 365 11.84 -6.19 -2.35
C ALA A 365 11.97 -5.58 -0.94
N ASP A 366 10.88 -5.21 -0.30
CA ASP A 366 10.93 -4.88 1.13
C ASP A 366 10.83 -6.17 1.96
N SER A 367 11.96 -6.59 2.54
CA SER A 367 12.04 -7.80 3.38
C SER A 367 11.18 -7.74 4.65
N SER A 368 10.74 -6.54 5.04
CA SER A 368 9.83 -6.38 6.18
C SER A 368 8.41 -6.90 5.91
N ILE A 369 8.12 -7.35 4.68
CA ILE A 369 6.87 -8.08 4.37
C ILE A 369 6.76 -9.37 5.20
N LEU A 370 7.87 -10.06 5.45
CA LEU A 370 7.89 -11.27 6.27
C LEU A 370 7.41 -11.01 7.71
N PRO A 371 8.05 -10.12 8.50
CA PRO A 371 7.57 -9.85 9.85
C PRO A 371 6.17 -9.22 9.86
N THR A 372 5.78 -8.46 8.82
CA THR A 372 4.42 -7.93 8.69
C THR A 372 3.40 -9.07 8.51
N TYR A 373 3.70 -10.06 7.68
CA TYR A 373 2.85 -11.24 7.51
C TYR A 373 2.70 -12.02 8.82
N TRP A 374 3.78 -12.26 9.54
CA TRP A 374 3.73 -13.07 10.77
C TRP A 374 3.01 -12.35 11.91
N VAL A 375 3.20 -11.03 12.07
CA VAL A 375 2.41 -10.30 13.07
C VAL A 375 0.92 -10.31 12.70
N ALA A 376 0.61 -10.17 11.41
CA ALA A 376 -0.77 -10.22 10.92
C ALA A 376 -1.40 -11.60 11.15
N ASN A 377 -0.67 -12.68 10.85
CA ASN A 377 -1.13 -14.05 11.07
C ASN A 377 -1.38 -14.35 12.56
N SER A 378 -0.51 -13.87 13.43
CA SER A 378 -0.70 -14.01 14.89
C SER A 378 -1.86 -13.16 15.42
N ALA A 379 -1.99 -11.93 14.91
CA ALA A 379 -3.08 -11.01 15.28
C ALA A 379 -4.45 -11.56 14.85
N ARG A 380 -4.53 -12.18 13.65
CA ARG A 380 -5.77 -12.78 13.12
C ARG A 380 -6.37 -13.86 14.04
N GLN A 381 -5.53 -14.55 14.81
CA GLN A 381 -5.99 -15.54 15.80
C GLN A 381 -6.72 -14.87 16.98
N LEU A 382 -6.53 -13.57 17.19
CA LEU A 382 -7.09 -12.81 18.31
C LEU A 382 -8.24 -11.90 17.86
N ALA A 383 -8.13 -11.32 16.66
CA ALA A 383 -9.10 -10.36 16.12
C ALA A 383 -9.02 -10.29 14.59
N PRO A 384 -10.13 -10.03 13.88
CA PRO A 384 -10.13 -9.84 12.44
C PRO A 384 -9.73 -8.41 12.01
N CYS A 385 -9.59 -7.47 12.96
CA CYS A 385 -9.24 -6.08 12.72
C CYS A 385 -8.11 -5.60 13.63
N ALA A 386 -7.18 -4.78 13.10
CA ALA A 386 -6.05 -4.24 13.84
C ALA A 386 -5.86 -2.75 13.59
N LEU A 387 -5.36 -2.01 14.62
CA LEU A 387 -4.89 -0.64 14.51
C LEU A 387 -3.38 -0.62 14.31
N SER A 388 -2.90 0.20 13.39
CA SER A 388 -1.47 0.40 13.08
C SER A 388 -1.07 1.88 13.13
N GLY A 389 0.23 2.13 13.27
CA GLY A 389 0.83 3.47 13.23
C GLY A 389 1.42 3.87 11.88
N ASP A 390 1.05 3.22 10.78
CA ASP A 390 1.59 3.54 9.45
C ASP A 390 1.23 4.98 9.02
N GLY A 391 2.11 5.59 8.21
CA GLY A 391 1.95 6.97 7.73
C GLY A 391 2.63 8.03 8.61
N GLY A 392 2.98 7.72 9.85
CA GLY A 392 3.59 8.68 10.77
C GLY A 392 4.97 9.17 10.32
N ASP A 393 5.73 8.35 9.62
CA ASP A 393 7.04 8.71 9.10
C ASP A 393 6.95 9.68 7.92
N GLU A 394 6.01 9.45 7.02
CA GLU A 394 5.80 10.22 5.79
C GLU A 394 5.16 11.58 6.05
N LEU A 395 4.23 11.64 7.03
CA LEU A 395 3.53 12.88 7.35
C LEU A 395 4.30 13.77 8.35
N PHE A 396 5.15 13.19 9.19
CA PHE A 396 5.81 13.92 10.28
C PHE A 396 7.34 13.82 10.29
N GLY A 397 7.95 13.45 9.16
CA GLY A 397 9.39 13.52 8.96
C GLY A 397 10.19 12.52 9.80
N GLY A 398 9.80 11.25 9.83
CA GLY A 398 10.43 10.22 10.63
C GLY A 398 11.71 9.61 10.04
N TYR A 399 11.90 9.70 8.73
CA TYR A 399 13.02 9.02 8.05
C TYR A 399 14.34 9.79 8.11
N ASP A 400 15.43 9.06 8.37
CA ASP A 400 16.79 9.61 8.35
C ASP A 400 17.21 10.16 6.98
N ARG A 401 16.62 9.65 5.89
CA ARG A 401 16.89 10.12 4.52
C ARG A 401 16.52 11.58 4.33
N TYR A 402 15.53 12.10 5.02
CA TYR A 402 15.17 13.53 4.97
C TYR A 402 16.27 14.42 5.55
N ARG A 403 16.92 13.98 6.66
CA ARG A 403 18.10 14.68 7.21
C ARG A 403 19.27 14.64 6.24
N ALA A 404 19.49 13.48 5.61
CA ALA A 404 20.54 13.33 4.61
C ALA A 404 20.32 14.28 3.43
N MET A 405 19.07 14.40 2.93
CA MET A 405 18.73 15.34 1.86
C MET A 405 18.95 16.80 2.25
N ARG A 406 18.60 17.19 3.48
CA ARG A 406 18.88 18.53 4.01
C ARG A 406 20.38 18.84 4.00
N MET A 407 21.21 17.89 4.43
CA MET A 407 22.67 18.04 4.43
C MET A 407 23.25 18.17 3.01
N LEU A 408 22.81 17.30 2.11
CA LEU A 408 23.27 17.30 0.72
C LEU A 408 22.81 18.54 -0.05
N ASN A 409 21.62 19.04 0.23
CA ASN A 409 21.11 20.28 -0.38
C ASN A 409 21.80 21.52 0.21
N GLY A 410 22.22 21.45 1.48
CA GLY A 410 23.05 22.48 2.14
C GLY A 410 24.53 22.49 1.74
N GLY A 411 24.91 21.74 0.71
CA GLY A 411 26.27 21.74 0.15
C GLY A 411 27.25 20.74 0.76
N LEU A 412 26.79 19.81 1.62
CA LEU A 412 27.67 18.74 2.12
C LEU A 412 28.15 17.88 0.95
N ARG A 413 29.48 17.78 0.81
CA ARG A 413 30.13 16.88 -0.14
C ARG A 413 30.75 15.72 0.60
N ILE A 414 30.36 14.50 0.23
CA ILE A 414 30.96 13.27 0.76
C ILE A 414 31.97 12.79 -0.29
N PRO A 415 33.28 12.68 0.06
CA PRO A 415 34.29 12.24 -0.88
C PRO A 415 33.97 10.87 -1.46
N ALA A 416 34.42 10.61 -2.69
CA ALA A 416 34.38 9.29 -3.27
C ALA A 416 35.45 8.41 -2.59
N TRP A 417 35.00 7.50 -1.74
CA TRP A 417 35.85 6.57 -1.03
C TRP A 417 35.22 5.16 -1.09
N PRO A 418 35.99 4.09 -1.09
CA PRO A 418 35.45 2.73 -1.03
C PRO A 418 34.86 2.40 0.34
N TYR A 419 33.81 3.11 0.73
CA TYR A 419 33.13 2.89 2.02
C TYR A 419 32.64 1.45 2.17
N LYS A 420 32.88 0.84 3.31
CA LYS A 420 32.31 -0.47 3.66
C LYS A 420 30.77 -0.38 3.84
N SER A 421 30.29 0.73 4.43
CA SER A 421 28.88 0.97 4.63
C SER A 421 28.15 1.32 3.34
N GLU A 422 27.10 0.56 3.01
CA GLU A 422 26.22 0.82 1.86
C GLU A 422 25.56 2.20 1.97
N ARG A 423 25.14 2.59 3.17
CA ARG A 423 24.56 3.91 3.44
C ARG A 423 25.50 5.04 3.04
N LEU A 424 26.77 4.96 3.40
CA LEU A 424 27.77 5.98 3.03
C LEU A 424 28.03 5.99 1.52
N ARG A 425 28.02 4.84 0.84
CA ARG A 425 28.15 4.78 -0.61
C ARG A 425 26.99 5.47 -1.33
N ARG A 426 25.75 5.21 -0.91
CA ARG A 426 24.56 5.87 -1.46
C ARG A 426 24.60 7.38 -1.23
N LEU A 427 25.01 7.83 -0.05
CA LEU A 427 25.17 9.25 0.25
C LEU A 427 26.28 9.90 -0.60
N ALA A 428 27.40 9.21 -0.81
CA ALA A 428 28.48 9.70 -1.67
C ALA A 428 28.05 9.75 -3.15
N ALA A 429 27.27 8.79 -3.63
CA ALA A 429 26.66 8.82 -4.96
C ALA A 429 25.68 9.98 -5.10
N ALA A 430 24.76 10.12 -4.15
CA ALA A 430 23.80 11.23 -4.11
C ALA A 430 24.47 12.62 -4.09
N GLY A 431 25.61 12.75 -3.41
CA GLY A 431 26.37 14.00 -3.37
C GLY A 431 26.96 14.46 -4.71
N ARG A 432 27.00 13.57 -5.74
CA ARG A 432 27.47 13.88 -7.09
C ARG A 432 26.33 14.31 -8.03
N GLU A 433 25.10 14.01 -7.65
CA GLU A 433 23.93 14.33 -8.44
C GLU A 433 23.65 15.84 -8.40
N LYS A 434 23.15 16.37 -9.53
CA LYS A 434 22.86 17.79 -9.67
C LYS A 434 21.48 18.16 -9.11
N SER A 435 20.43 17.44 -9.52
CA SER A 435 19.07 17.72 -9.07
C SER A 435 18.77 17.03 -7.74
N TRP A 436 17.88 17.60 -6.94
CA TRP A 436 17.45 17.03 -5.68
C TRP A 436 16.73 15.68 -5.89
N GLN A 437 15.98 15.54 -6.99
CA GLN A 437 15.30 14.30 -7.33
C GLN A 437 16.30 13.17 -7.58
N ALA A 438 17.39 13.44 -8.32
CA ALA A 438 18.44 12.46 -8.55
C ALA A 438 19.20 12.12 -7.26
N LYS A 439 19.47 13.13 -6.39
CA LYS A 439 20.04 12.89 -5.06
C LYS A 439 19.16 11.94 -4.25
N TYR A 440 17.86 12.21 -4.21
CA TYR A 440 16.90 11.39 -3.46
C TYR A 440 16.79 9.98 -4.03
N ALA A 441 16.71 9.83 -5.35
CA ALA A 441 16.71 8.54 -6.01
C ALA A 441 17.98 7.73 -5.70
N SER A 442 19.15 8.37 -5.69
CA SER A 442 20.42 7.71 -5.33
C SER A 442 20.48 7.23 -3.88
N ILE A 443 19.83 7.96 -2.93
CA ILE A 443 19.71 7.51 -1.54
C ILE A 443 18.83 6.26 -1.44
N MET A 444 17.77 6.19 -2.23
CA MET A 444 16.81 5.06 -2.23
C MET A 444 17.33 3.85 -3.04
N ALA A 445 18.30 4.05 -3.92
CA ALA A 445 18.74 3.04 -4.89
C ALA A 445 19.25 1.74 -4.25
N LEU A 446 18.70 0.62 -4.67
CA LEU A 446 19.30 -0.72 -4.48
C LEU A 446 20.40 -0.95 -5.54
N PHE A 447 20.04 -0.79 -6.81
CA PHE A 447 20.96 -0.81 -7.93
C PHE A 447 20.99 0.57 -8.59
N SER A 448 22.20 1.03 -8.98
CA SER A 448 22.30 2.26 -9.78
C SER A 448 21.81 2.00 -11.21
N PHE A 449 21.23 3.00 -11.86
CA PHE A 449 20.83 2.88 -13.28
C PHE A 449 22.01 2.54 -14.19
N GLU A 450 23.22 3.00 -13.85
CA GLU A 450 24.45 2.62 -14.56
C GLU A 450 24.70 1.10 -14.51
N SER A 451 24.50 0.46 -13.34
CA SER A 451 24.63 -0.99 -13.18
C SER A 451 23.51 -1.79 -13.87
N LEU A 452 22.41 -1.14 -14.23
CA LEU A 452 21.26 -1.68 -14.94
C LEU A 452 21.27 -1.34 -16.44
N GLY A 453 22.40 -0.85 -16.98
CA GLY A 453 22.54 -0.43 -18.38
C GLY A 453 22.15 -1.51 -19.41
N ALA A 454 22.31 -2.79 -19.06
CA ALA A 454 21.85 -3.92 -19.87
C ALA A 454 20.32 -3.92 -20.11
N LEU A 455 19.53 -3.26 -19.25
CA LEU A 455 18.08 -3.14 -19.40
C LEU A 455 17.66 -1.95 -20.27
N GLY A 456 18.61 -1.16 -20.81
CA GLY A 456 18.30 0.05 -21.57
C GLY A 456 17.59 1.13 -20.74
N ALA A 457 17.60 0.99 -19.41
CA ALA A 457 16.89 1.89 -18.52
C ALA A 457 17.61 3.22 -18.39
N VAL A 458 17.05 4.26 -18.96
CA VAL A 458 17.44 5.63 -18.71
C VAL A 458 16.59 6.17 -17.55
N ALA A 459 17.26 6.78 -16.56
CA ALA A 459 16.56 7.46 -15.50
C ALA A 459 15.85 8.69 -16.07
N ASP A 460 14.56 8.58 -16.33
CA ASP A 460 13.72 9.73 -16.67
C ASP A 460 13.36 10.46 -15.37
N LEU A 461 14.40 11.01 -14.72
CA LEU A 461 14.23 11.80 -13.50
C LEU A 461 14.05 13.26 -13.92
N PRO A 462 12.98 13.92 -13.44
CA PRO A 462 12.78 15.34 -13.70
C PRO A 462 14.03 16.15 -13.31
N ARG A 463 14.53 16.96 -14.21
CA ARG A 463 15.69 17.84 -13.98
C ARG A 463 15.20 19.26 -13.74
N HIS A 464 14.69 19.53 -12.56
CA HIS A 464 14.31 20.87 -12.17
C HIS A 464 15.27 21.41 -11.13
N ASP A 465 15.78 22.63 -11.36
CA ASP A 465 16.51 23.37 -10.33
C ASP A 465 15.53 23.77 -9.23
N ALA A 466 15.96 23.60 -7.98
CA ALA A 466 15.14 23.99 -6.84
C ALA A 466 15.04 25.52 -6.75
N PRO A 467 13.83 26.10 -6.53
CA PRO A 467 13.67 27.51 -6.21
C PRO A 467 14.50 27.93 -4.96
N ARG A 468 14.79 29.23 -4.78
CA ARG A 468 15.61 29.71 -3.65
C ARG A 468 15.01 29.41 -2.27
N ASP A 469 13.68 29.41 -2.16
CA ASP A 469 12.95 29.13 -0.90
C ASP A 469 12.42 27.68 -0.84
N PHE A 470 13.16 26.75 -1.43
CA PHE A 470 12.76 25.37 -1.59
C PHE A 470 12.91 24.56 -0.28
N ASP A 471 11.79 24.07 0.23
CA ASP A 471 11.78 23.18 1.38
C ASP A 471 12.03 21.72 0.98
N ILE A 472 13.29 21.35 0.93
CA ILE A 472 13.72 20.01 0.53
C ILE A 472 13.13 18.89 1.41
N ILE A 473 12.89 19.14 2.70
CA ILE A 473 12.33 18.13 3.60
C ILE A 473 10.86 17.89 3.23
N ARG A 474 10.07 18.97 3.10
CA ARG A 474 8.66 18.91 2.70
C ARG A 474 8.51 18.22 1.35
N GLU A 475 9.32 18.57 0.37
CA GLU A 475 9.26 17.96 -0.97
C GLU A 475 9.57 16.45 -0.94
N CYS A 476 10.56 16.04 -0.15
CA CYS A 476 10.83 14.61 0.05
C CYS A 476 9.67 13.90 0.74
N MET A 477 9.02 14.53 1.72
CA MET A 477 7.84 13.98 2.41
C MET A 477 6.65 13.84 1.46
N LEU A 478 6.33 14.87 0.67
CA LEU A 478 5.26 14.84 -0.34
C LEU A 478 5.52 13.79 -1.43
N ARG A 479 6.78 13.66 -1.85
CA ARG A 479 7.20 12.61 -2.79
C ARG A 479 6.99 11.21 -2.21
N ASP A 480 7.34 11.01 -0.94
CA ASP A 480 7.13 9.72 -0.29
C ASP A 480 5.64 9.40 -0.11
N GLN A 481 4.81 10.38 0.25
CA GLN A 481 3.36 10.21 0.32
C GLN A 481 2.76 9.79 -1.03
N SER A 482 3.33 10.25 -2.16
CA SER A 482 2.82 9.93 -3.50
C SER A 482 3.38 8.63 -4.09
N ASN A 483 4.57 8.19 -3.68
CA ASN A 483 5.29 7.10 -4.35
C ASN A 483 5.66 5.96 -3.39
N TYR A 484 6.46 6.26 -2.34
CA TYR A 484 6.98 5.25 -1.42
C TYR A 484 5.86 4.68 -0.53
N LEU A 485 5.02 5.53 0.01
CA LEU A 485 3.90 5.13 0.86
C LEU A 485 2.94 4.17 0.13
N PRO A 486 2.36 4.50 -1.03
CA PRO A 486 1.46 3.59 -1.74
C PRO A 486 2.17 2.43 -2.45
N GLY A 487 3.42 2.59 -2.88
CA GLY A 487 4.15 1.58 -3.67
C GLY A 487 4.92 0.57 -2.83
N ASP A 488 5.29 0.93 -1.62
CA ASP A 488 6.06 0.08 -0.69
C ASP A 488 5.28 -0.18 0.60
N VAL A 489 5.10 0.84 1.45
CA VAL A 489 4.59 0.67 2.82
C VAL A 489 3.17 0.08 2.84
N LEU A 490 2.24 0.72 2.14
CA LEU A 490 0.83 0.30 2.15
C LEU A 490 0.61 -0.97 1.32
N TRP A 491 1.36 -1.13 0.23
CA TRP A 491 1.34 -2.36 -0.57
C TRP A 491 1.77 -3.58 0.26
N LYS A 492 2.84 -3.42 1.04
CA LYS A 492 3.30 -4.43 2.01
C LYS A 492 2.27 -4.73 3.08
N VAL A 493 1.73 -3.68 3.73
CA VAL A 493 0.78 -3.83 4.83
C VAL A 493 -0.48 -4.54 4.36
N ASP A 494 -1.09 -4.10 3.26
CA ASP A 494 -2.29 -4.72 2.70
C ASP A 494 -1.99 -6.16 2.24
N GLY A 495 -0.91 -6.36 1.46
CA GLY A 495 -0.54 -7.67 0.93
C GLY A 495 -0.30 -8.71 2.03
N ALA A 496 0.44 -8.35 3.07
CA ALA A 496 0.76 -9.25 4.17
C ALA A 496 -0.43 -9.51 5.11
N SER A 497 -1.20 -8.46 5.46
CA SER A 497 -2.32 -8.61 6.39
C SER A 497 -3.52 -9.32 5.75
N MET A 498 -3.83 -8.98 4.49
CA MET A 498 -4.92 -9.62 3.78
C MET A 498 -4.62 -11.05 3.36
N ALA A 499 -3.35 -11.42 3.25
CA ALA A 499 -2.94 -12.82 3.16
C ALA A 499 -3.48 -13.67 4.31
N CYS A 500 -3.69 -13.06 5.46
CA CYS A 500 -4.23 -13.69 6.67
C CYS A 500 -5.71 -13.37 6.92
N GLY A 501 -6.37 -12.59 6.06
CA GLY A 501 -7.73 -12.12 6.30
C GLY A 501 -7.81 -11.17 7.51
N LEU A 502 -6.80 -10.32 7.70
CA LEU A 502 -6.76 -9.31 8.77
C LEU A 502 -6.91 -7.90 8.19
N GLU A 503 -7.91 -7.17 8.66
CA GLU A 503 -8.04 -5.75 8.35
C GLU A 503 -7.05 -4.93 9.18
N VAL A 504 -6.26 -4.06 8.52
CA VAL A 504 -5.40 -3.09 9.20
C VAL A 504 -5.88 -1.68 8.90
N ARG A 505 -6.10 -0.90 9.96
CA ARG A 505 -6.50 0.52 9.95
C ARG A 505 -5.34 1.38 10.42
N SER A 506 -5.13 2.49 9.74
CA SER A 506 -3.98 3.39 9.99
C SER A 506 -4.45 4.82 10.25
N PRO A 507 -4.79 5.18 11.50
CA PRO A 507 -5.37 6.50 11.82
C PRO A 507 -4.51 7.68 11.42
N LEU A 508 -3.18 7.55 11.39
CA LEU A 508 -2.30 8.62 10.92
C LEU A 508 -2.44 8.91 9.41
N LEU A 509 -3.07 8.02 8.64
CA LEU A 509 -3.39 8.21 7.23
C LEU A 509 -4.80 8.79 7.01
N ASP A 510 -5.30 9.53 7.96
CA ASP A 510 -6.50 10.34 7.78
C ASP A 510 -6.20 11.55 6.87
N HIS A 511 -7.04 11.80 5.86
CA HIS A 511 -6.77 12.85 4.87
C HIS A 511 -6.88 14.27 5.44
N GLU A 512 -7.74 14.49 6.47
CA GLU A 512 -7.84 15.78 7.14
C GLU A 512 -6.57 16.08 7.94
N LEU A 513 -6.03 15.06 8.62
CA LEU A 513 -4.74 15.14 9.31
C LEU A 513 -3.61 15.44 8.34
N ALA A 514 -3.59 14.78 7.17
CA ALA A 514 -2.60 15.02 6.13
C ALA A 514 -2.71 16.42 5.51
N ASN A 515 -3.92 16.85 5.18
CA ASN A 515 -4.17 18.20 4.67
C ASN A 515 -3.68 19.26 5.66
N TRP A 516 -3.88 19.02 6.95
CA TRP A 516 -3.37 19.90 7.98
C TRP A 516 -1.84 19.86 8.08
N ALA A 517 -1.23 18.66 8.13
CA ALA A 517 0.21 18.48 8.29
C ALA A 517 1.02 19.04 7.10
N ASN A 518 0.53 18.85 5.87
CA ASN A 518 1.21 19.29 4.64
C ASN A 518 1.26 20.82 4.47
N ARG A 519 0.59 21.61 5.31
CA ARG A 519 0.70 23.08 5.34
C ARG A 519 1.99 23.59 5.98
N PHE A 520 2.67 22.74 6.77
CA PHE A 520 3.83 23.17 7.54
C PHE A 520 5.14 22.89 6.83
N HIS A 521 6.14 23.73 7.13
CA HIS A 521 7.50 23.58 6.64
C HIS A 521 8.14 22.31 7.24
N GLY A 522 8.93 21.58 6.47
CA GLY A 522 9.56 20.33 6.92
C GLY A 522 10.49 20.49 8.11
N ASN A 523 11.04 21.70 8.31
CA ASN A 523 11.84 22.02 9.51
C ASN A 523 11.05 21.99 10.82
N VAL A 524 9.72 22.12 10.75
CA VAL A 524 8.83 21.98 11.93
C VAL A 524 8.66 20.51 12.29
N MET A 525 8.70 19.63 11.28
CA MET A 525 8.51 18.19 11.46
C MET A 525 9.72 17.52 12.10
N MET A 526 10.92 18.03 11.84
CA MET A 526 12.15 17.40 12.30
C MET A 526 13.31 18.38 12.53
N ASN A 527 14.22 18.00 13.42
CA ASN A 527 15.50 18.68 13.61
C ASN A 527 16.69 17.74 13.35
N TRP A 528 17.91 18.18 13.65
CA TRP A 528 19.11 17.37 13.44
C TRP A 528 19.17 16.09 14.28
N ARG A 529 18.48 16.06 15.41
CA ARG A 529 18.51 14.95 16.37
C ARG A 529 17.28 14.05 16.27
N ARG A 530 16.10 14.60 16.00
CA ARG A 530 14.82 13.90 16.10
C ARG A 530 13.86 14.26 14.96
N GLY A 531 13.10 13.28 14.50
CA GLY A 531 11.91 13.46 13.68
C GLY A 531 10.64 13.45 14.53
N LYS A 532 9.49 13.67 13.86
CA LYS A 532 8.15 13.60 14.45
C LYS A 532 7.97 14.56 15.63
N LEU A 533 8.58 15.76 15.56
CA LEU A 533 8.54 16.74 16.64
C LEU A 533 7.12 17.14 17.02
N PRO A 534 6.19 17.40 16.07
CA PRO A 534 4.81 17.72 16.40
C PRO A 534 4.09 16.59 17.14
N LEU A 535 4.27 15.33 16.69
CA LEU A 535 3.67 14.18 17.35
C LEU A 535 4.14 14.03 18.80
N ARG A 536 5.45 14.24 19.04
CA ARG A 536 6.04 14.20 20.38
C ARG A 536 5.50 15.30 21.31
N ARG A 537 5.22 16.49 20.77
CA ARG A 537 4.61 17.60 21.53
C ARG A 537 3.13 17.35 21.79
N ALA A 538 2.38 16.93 20.76
CA ALA A 538 0.93 16.76 20.87
C ALA A 538 0.51 15.58 21.76
N MET A 539 1.25 14.47 21.72
CA MET A 539 0.88 13.19 22.33
C MET A 539 1.89 12.67 23.36
N GLY A 540 2.90 13.46 23.68
CA GLY A 540 4.01 13.02 24.54
C GLY A 540 3.60 12.62 25.95
N ASP A 541 2.54 13.23 26.51
CA ASP A 541 1.98 12.90 27.83
C ASP A 541 1.41 11.47 27.92
N MET A 542 1.09 10.86 26.79
CA MET A 542 0.58 9.48 26.71
C MET A 542 1.69 8.44 26.51
N LEU A 543 2.95 8.87 26.38
CA LEU A 543 4.05 7.99 26.00
C LEU A 543 5.02 7.78 27.16
N PRO A 544 5.57 6.55 27.32
CA PRO A 544 6.72 6.30 28.18
C PRO A 544 7.89 7.22 27.79
N LYS A 545 8.70 7.64 28.78
CA LYS A 545 9.89 8.45 28.52
C LYS A 545 10.89 7.75 27.58
N SER A 546 11.01 6.43 27.71
CA SER A 546 11.82 5.57 26.84
C SER A 546 11.41 5.68 25.36
N VAL A 547 10.11 5.64 25.06
CA VAL A 547 9.56 5.81 23.69
C VAL A 547 9.73 7.26 23.21
N GLN A 548 9.44 8.26 24.08
CA GLN A 548 9.62 9.66 23.72
C GLN A 548 11.07 9.99 23.34
N GLN A 549 12.05 9.37 24.00
CA GLN A 549 13.48 9.61 23.80
C GLN A 549 14.12 8.62 22.84
N GLY A 550 13.46 7.51 22.54
CA GLY A 550 13.94 6.44 21.69
C GLY A 550 14.31 6.89 20.27
N ARG A 551 15.29 6.20 19.68
CA ARG A 551 15.59 6.31 18.25
C ARG A 551 14.66 5.38 17.49
N LYS A 552 14.40 5.71 16.23
CA LYS A 552 13.69 4.81 15.33
C LYS A 552 14.50 3.55 15.10
N HIS A 553 13.89 2.39 15.34
CA HIS A 553 14.34 1.09 14.83
C HIS A 553 13.48 0.72 13.63
N GLY A 554 14.05 0.05 12.64
CA GLY A 554 13.30 -0.48 11.49
C GLY A 554 12.72 -1.84 11.84
N PHE A 555 11.51 -2.11 11.38
CA PHE A 555 10.88 -3.43 11.48
C PHE A 555 11.51 -4.36 10.43
N GLY A 556 12.65 -4.97 10.75
CA GLY A 556 13.46 -5.76 9.82
C GLY A 556 13.76 -7.15 10.34
N VAL A 557 14.21 -8.00 9.44
CA VAL A 557 14.65 -9.38 9.71
C VAL A 557 16.08 -9.60 9.22
N PRO A 558 16.86 -10.50 9.83
CA PRO A 558 18.28 -10.71 9.49
C PRO A 558 18.46 -11.53 8.20
N VAL A 559 17.75 -11.19 7.11
CA VAL A 559 17.79 -11.91 5.82
C VAL A 559 19.23 -12.03 5.30
N GLY A 560 20.05 -11.00 5.51
CA GLY A 560 21.44 -11.03 5.09
C GLY A 560 22.26 -12.12 5.82
N ARG A 561 21.93 -12.45 7.07
CA ARG A 561 22.50 -13.60 7.77
C ARG A 561 21.98 -14.90 7.17
N TRP A 562 20.68 -15.00 6.90
CA TRP A 562 20.07 -16.19 6.31
C TRP A 562 20.65 -16.54 4.94
N PHE A 563 20.99 -15.55 4.11
CA PHE A 563 21.70 -15.79 2.85
C PHE A 563 23.10 -16.38 3.02
N ARG A 564 23.71 -16.27 4.20
CA ARG A 564 25.00 -16.90 4.52
C ARG A 564 24.84 -18.25 5.24
N THR A 565 23.64 -18.52 5.78
CA THR A 565 23.33 -19.72 6.58
C THR A 565 22.23 -20.55 5.94
N SER A 566 21.03 -20.53 6.49
CA SER A 566 19.89 -21.38 6.16
C SER A 566 19.35 -21.23 4.74
N LEU A 567 19.28 -20.00 4.22
CA LEU A 567 18.82 -19.75 2.85
C LEU A 567 19.94 -19.81 1.80
N ARG A 568 21.17 -20.14 2.19
CA ARG A 568 22.32 -20.13 1.28
C ARG A 568 22.13 -21.02 0.07
N HIS A 569 21.74 -22.27 0.27
CA HIS A 569 21.55 -23.24 -0.82
C HIS A 569 20.34 -22.89 -1.67
N ALA A 570 19.19 -22.65 -1.04
CA ALA A 570 17.98 -22.29 -1.75
C ALA A 570 18.17 -21.02 -2.60
N ALA A 571 18.74 -19.96 -2.02
CA ALA A 571 18.99 -18.73 -2.75
C ALA A 571 20.00 -18.89 -3.91
N ALA A 572 21.05 -19.71 -3.71
CA ALA A 572 22.01 -19.99 -4.76
C ALA A 572 21.37 -20.67 -5.99
N GLU A 573 20.40 -21.56 -5.78
CA GLU A 573 19.64 -22.21 -6.86
C GLU A 573 18.84 -21.19 -7.69
N TYR A 574 18.39 -20.10 -7.09
CA TYR A 574 17.72 -19.02 -7.80
C TYR A 574 18.68 -18.13 -8.57
N PHE A 575 19.79 -17.72 -7.97
CA PHE A 575 20.68 -16.70 -8.55
C PHE A 575 21.67 -17.25 -9.56
N LEU A 576 22.18 -18.49 -9.36
CA LEU A 576 23.30 -19.06 -10.08
C LEU A 576 22.86 -20.08 -11.13
N ALA A 577 21.58 -20.37 -11.24
CA ALA A 577 21.05 -21.21 -12.30
C ALA A 577 21.37 -20.61 -13.68
N GLY A 578 21.71 -21.47 -14.63
CA GLY A 578 22.04 -21.03 -15.99
C GLY A 578 20.86 -20.39 -16.72
N ASP A 579 19.64 -20.74 -16.32
CA ASP A 579 18.34 -20.28 -16.80
C ASP A 579 17.68 -19.25 -15.87
N SER A 580 18.42 -18.64 -14.94
CA SER A 580 17.90 -17.59 -14.09
C SER A 580 17.43 -16.36 -14.90
N PHE A 581 16.41 -15.68 -14.43
CA PHE A 581 15.92 -14.47 -15.08
C PHE A 581 16.96 -13.35 -15.06
N ALA A 582 17.80 -13.29 -14.02
CA ALA A 582 18.95 -12.40 -14.00
C ALA A 582 19.93 -12.69 -15.18
N ALA A 583 20.10 -13.95 -15.57
CA ALA A 583 20.92 -14.32 -16.75
C ALA A 583 20.22 -13.90 -18.06
N GLU A 584 18.91 -14.13 -18.20
CA GLU A 584 18.09 -13.67 -19.33
C GLU A 584 18.19 -12.15 -19.53
N LEU A 585 18.23 -11.39 -18.44
CA LEU A 585 18.37 -9.94 -18.43
C LEU A 585 19.80 -9.41 -18.61
N GLY A 586 20.79 -10.28 -18.82
CA GLY A 586 22.20 -9.88 -18.93
C GLY A 586 22.83 -9.42 -17.61
N LEU A 587 22.22 -9.73 -16.46
CA LEU A 587 22.68 -9.34 -15.12
C LEU A 587 23.45 -10.45 -14.38
N ARG A 588 23.72 -11.59 -15.03
CA ARG A 588 24.34 -12.77 -14.40
C ARG A 588 25.64 -12.44 -13.68
N MET A 589 26.58 -11.78 -14.36
CA MET A 589 27.86 -11.42 -13.76
C MET A 589 27.71 -10.48 -12.56
N LEU A 590 26.70 -9.62 -12.57
CA LEU A 590 26.36 -8.76 -11.43
C LEU A 590 25.83 -9.58 -10.26
N ALA A 591 24.94 -10.53 -10.51
CA ALA A 591 24.36 -11.41 -9.49
C ALA A 591 25.44 -12.29 -8.83
N GLU A 592 26.30 -12.94 -9.63
CA GLU A 592 27.42 -13.76 -9.15
C GLU A 592 28.38 -12.94 -8.27
N ARG A 593 28.77 -11.74 -8.72
CA ARG A 593 29.67 -10.85 -7.97
C ARG A 593 29.07 -10.41 -6.63
N ILE A 594 27.81 -9.94 -6.59
CA ILE A 594 27.21 -9.50 -5.33
C ILE A 594 26.97 -10.67 -4.37
N TRP A 595 26.70 -11.87 -4.91
CA TRP A 595 26.60 -13.09 -4.12
C TRP A 595 27.93 -13.43 -3.46
N GLU A 596 29.02 -13.49 -4.23
CA GLU A 596 30.36 -13.78 -3.71
C GLU A 596 30.82 -12.75 -2.67
N GLU A 597 30.65 -11.45 -2.96
CA GLU A 597 30.99 -10.37 -2.02
C GLU A 597 30.20 -10.49 -0.71
N HIS A 598 28.94 -10.91 -0.78
CA HIS A 598 28.09 -11.09 0.40
C HIS A 598 28.51 -12.34 1.20
N GLN A 599 28.74 -13.48 0.52
CA GLN A 599 29.15 -14.74 1.16
C GLN A 599 30.50 -14.61 1.88
N THR A 600 31.46 -13.89 1.28
CA THR A 600 32.81 -13.65 1.85
C THR A 600 32.81 -12.56 2.93
N GLY A 601 31.67 -11.89 3.19
CA GLY A 601 31.60 -10.75 4.12
C GLY A 601 32.35 -9.51 3.63
N ARG A 602 32.84 -9.50 2.38
CA ARG A 602 33.55 -8.37 1.78
C ARG A 602 32.65 -7.14 1.69
N ARG A 603 31.35 -7.37 1.37
CA ARG A 603 30.30 -6.35 1.31
C ARG A 603 28.96 -6.93 1.75
N ASP A 604 28.11 -6.08 2.35
CA ASP A 604 26.73 -6.42 2.62
C ASP A 604 25.85 -6.06 1.41
N HIS A 605 25.22 -7.06 0.84
CA HIS A 605 24.31 -6.95 -0.31
C HIS A 605 22.90 -7.45 0.03
N THR A 606 22.52 -7.49 1.31
CA THR A 606 21.24 -8.03 1.78
C THR A 606 20.05 -7.60 0.92
N HIS A 607 19.83 -6.31 0.76
CA HIS A 607 18.68 -5.81 0.01
C HIS A 607 18.73 -6.09 -1.49
N ARG A 608 19.93 -6.10 -2.09
CA ARG A 608 20.11 -6.43 -3.52
C ARG A 608 19.81 -7.89 -3.79
N LEU A 609 20.32 -8.77 -2.94
CA LEU A 609 20.06 -10.20 -3.03
C LEU A 609 18.60 -10.52 -2.80
N PHE A 610 17.96 -9.83 -1.84
CA PHE A 610 16.53 -10.00 -1.61
C PHE A 610 15.71 -9.54 -2.83
N ALA A 611 16.10 -8.44 -3.48
CA ALA A 611 15.42 -7.98 -4.69
C ALA A 611 15.57 -8.98 -5.85
N LEU A 612 16.76 -9.57 -6.04
CA LEU A 612 16.94 -10.62 -7.04
C LEU A 612 16.16 -11.88 -6.70
N LEU A 613 16.13 -12.29 -5.43
CA LEU A 613 15.35 -13.45 -5.00
C LEU A 613 13.86 -13.28 -5.31
N MET A 614 13.28 -12.15 -4.95
CA MET A 614 11.86 -11.87 -5.21
C MET A 614 11.55 -11.80 -6.70
N LEU A 615 12.49 -11.30 -7.51
CA LEU A 615 12.37 -11.28 -8.95
C LEU A 615 12.37 -12.72 -9.54
N GLU A 616 13.26 -13.56 -9.07
CA GLU A 616 13.36 -14.96 -9.51
C GLU A 616 12.15 -15.79 -9.06
N ILE A 617 11.69 -15.62 -7.81
CA ILE A 617 10.46 -16.27 -7.32
C ILE A 617 9.28 -15.90 -8.22
N TRP A 618 9.09 -14.62 -8.49
CA TRP A 618 8.02 -14.15 -9.36
C TRP A 618 8.15 -14.71 -10.78
N ARG A 619 9.34 -14.72 -11.37
CA ARG A 619 9.60 -15.23 -12.73
C ARG A 619 9.28 -16.72 -12.85
N ARG A 620 9.71 -17.53 -11.89
CA ARG A 620 9.43 -18.98 -11.86
C ARG A 620 7.94 -19.29 -11.77
N GLN A 621 7.17 -18.45 -11.11
CA GLN A 621 5.71 -18.57 -11.03
C GLN A 621 5.00 -18.08 -12.31
N ASN A 622 5.71 -17.41 -13.20
CA ASN A 622 5.19 -16.79 -14.41
C ASN A 622 6.10 -17.07 -15.63
N PRO A 623 6.40 -18.34 -15.96
CA PRO A 623 7.38 -18.68 -16.99
C PRO A 623 6.95 -18.24 -18.40
N ASP A 624 5.65 -18.23 -18.67
CA ASP A 624 5.08 -17.96 -20.00
C ASP A 624 4.91 -16.46 -20.30
N ILE A 625 5.22 -15.58 -19.36
CA ILE A 625 5.06 -14.14 -19.57
C ILE A 625 6.19 -13.61 -20.46
N ALA A 626 5.80 -13.02 -21.59
CA ALA A 626 6.72 -12.37 -22.49
C ALA A 626 7.38 -11.13 -21.82
N CYS A 627 8.69 -10.97 -22.06
CA CYS A 627 9.37 -9.72 -21.72
C CYS A 627 9.40 -8.85 -22.98
N ASP A 628 9.02 -7.58 -22.84
CA ASP A 628 9.12 -6.61 -23.94
C ASP A 628 10.61 -6.35 -24.22
N CYS A 629 11.14 -7.10 -25.21
CA CYS A 629 12.55 -7.06 -25.56
C CYS A 629 12.87 -6.00 -26.63
N SER A 630 11.88 -5.24 -27.09
CA SER A 630 12.03 -4.20 -28.11
C SER A 630 12.22 -2.79 -27.54
#